data_8c87315c08670fcd6a1e82f6f980e00c
#
_entry.id   8c87315c08670fcd6a1e82f6f980e00c
#
_cell.length_a   1.000
_cell.length_b   1.000
_cell.length_c   1.000
_cell.angle_alpha   90.00
_cell.angle_beta   90.00
_cell.angle_gamma   90.00
#
_symmetry.space_group_name_H-M   'P 1'
#
loop_
_entity.id
_entity.type
_entity.pdbx_description
1 polymer ?
#
loop_
_entity_poly.entity_id
_entity_poly.type
_entity_poly.pdbx_seq_one_letter_code
_entity_poly.pdbx_strand_id
1 'polypeptide(L)'
;ITADAVSKAFGVPCLHDPQAMQLLGDMYKRREMEFTEARQRMARMPQGARHIPNPVSTAPGFIIGNVYVMAGVPQVFQAMVDNVLPTLRSGAKMLSRAVPCPYGEGDIGTLLAAVQKAHPETSIGSYPKYDGQRFSTEIVVRAREPQALDEAAKAVAEMIASLDLAKIKPNPTADA
;
A
#
# COMPACT_ATOMS: atom_id res chain seq x y z
N ILE A 1 19.42 10.34 7.44
CA ILE A 1 18.15 10.78 8.08
C ILE A 1 17.28 9.55 8.38
N THR A 2 16.85 8.73 7.40
CA THR A 2 15.94 7.60 7.63
C THR A 2 16.54 6.56 8.59
N ALA A 3 17.79 6.11 8.33
CA ALA A 3 18.46 5.14 9.21
C ALA A 3 18.58 5.67 10.65
N ASP A 4 18.95 6.95 10.81
CA ASP A 4 19.06 7.57 12.15
C ASP A 4 17.72 7.63 12.88
N ALA A 5 16.64 8.00 12.16
CA ALA A 5 15.30 8.07 12.74
C ALA A 5 14.79 6.69 13.19
N VAL A 6 15.00 5.67 12.35
CA VAL A 6 14.63 4.28 12.68
C VAL A 6 15.47 3.76 13.84
N SER A 7 16.80 3.99 13.83
CA SER A 7 17.68 3.60 14.95
C SER A 7 17.21 4.23 16.26
N LYS A 8 16.86 5.51 16.25
CA LYS A 8 16.34 6.22 17.43
C LYS A 8 15.02 5.61 17.91
N ALA A 9 14.11 5.27 17.01
CA ALA A 9 12.84 4.67 17.34
C ALA A 9 12.99 3.28 17.99
N PHE A 10 14.01 2.52 17.58
CA PHE A 10 14.32 1.20 18.15
C PHE A 10 15.30 1.25 19.34
N GLY A 11 15.79 2.42 19.73
CA GLY A 11 16.73 2.58 20.84
C GLY A 11 18.10 1.96 20.59
N VAL A 12 18.55 1.85 19.34
CA VAL A 12 19.82 1.24 18.95
C VAL A 12 20.72 2.24 18.21
N PRO A 13 22.05 2.06 18.25
CA PRO A 13 22.98 2.90 17.46
C PRO A 13 22.76 2.75 15.96
N CYS A 14 22.96 3.86 15.21
CA CYS A 14 23.07 3.85 13.76
C CYS A 14 24.55 3.76 13.37
N LEU A 15 24.95 2.63 12.81
CA LEU A 15 26.36 2.33 12.49
C LEU A 15 26.56 2.09 11.00
N HIS A 16 27.79 2.22 10.51
CA HIS A 16 28.18 1.67 9.23
C HIS A 16 28.22 0.16 9.36
N ASP A 17 27.36 -0.53 8.64
CA ASP A 17 27.34 -1.99 8.63
C ASP A 17 28.52 -2.55 7.84
N PRO A 18 29.31 -3.46 8.40
CA PRO A 18 30.53 -3.96 7.75
C PRO A 18 30.26 -4.65 6.42
N GLN A 19 29.16 -5.42 6.32
CA GLN A 19 28.83 -6.15 5.09
C GLN A 19 28.36 -5.17 4.00
N ALA A 20 27.56 -4.16 4.36
CA ALA A 20 27.13 -3.12 3.42
C ALA A 20 28.32 -2.28 2.95
N MET A 21 29.27 -1.96 3.85
CA MET A 21 30.52 -1.27 3.51
C MET A 21 31.33 -2.06 2.50
N GLN A 22 31.49 -3.37 2.71
CA GLN A 22 32.21 -4.24 1.78
C GLN A 22 31.53 -4.30 0.42
N LEU A 23 30.22 -4.58 0.38
CA LEU A 23 29.44 -4.66 -0.87
C LEU A 23 29.55 -3.38 -1.71
N LEU A 24 29.41 -2.22 -1.06
CA LEU A 24 29.52 -0.92 -1.72
C LEU A 24 30.96 -0.63 -2.14
N GLY A 25 31.93 -0.88 -1.28
CA GLY A 25 33.34 -0.70 -1.60
C GLY A 25 33.76 -1.49 -2.84
N ASP A 26 33.39 -2.76 -2.91
CA ASP A 26 33.66 -3.64 -4.05
C ASP A 26 32.95 -3.13 -5.33
N MET A 27 31.71 -2.65 -5.19
CA MET A 27 30.99 -2.07 -6.31
C MET A 27 31.67 -0.81 -6.85
N TYR A 28 32.05 0.13 -5.99
CA TYR A 28 32.73 1.35 -6.40
C TYR A 28 34.12 1.08 -6.99
N LYS A 29 34.87 0.11 -6.42
CA LYS A 29 36.15 -0.34 -6.97
C LYS A 29 36.00 -0.89 -8.39
N ARG A 30 34.98 -1.75 -8.64
CA ARG A 30 34.72 -2.29 -9.99
C ARG A 30 34.34 -1.21 -11.02
N ARG A 31 33.78 -0.09 -10.55
CA ARG A 31 33.39 1.05 -11.38
C ARG A 31 34.49 2.09 -11.52
N GLU A 32 35.65 1.83 -10.95
CA GLU A 32 36.80 2.78 -10.90
C GLU A 32 36.38 4.15 -10.33
N MET A 33 35.52 4.12 -9.34
CA MET A 33 34.99 5.32 -8.68
C MET A 33 35.42 5.36 -7.22
N GLU A 34 35.68 6.54 -6.70
CA GLU A 34 36.04 6.74 -5.30
C GLU A 34 34.83 6.41 -4.38
N PHE A 35 35.05 5.64 -3.32
CA PHE A 35 34.09 5.35 -2.28
C PHE A 35 34.16 6.41 -1.17
N THR A 36 33.70 7.62 -1.50
CA THR A 36 33.73 8.79 -0.63
C THR A 36 32.90 8.60 0.66
N GLU A 37 33.18 9.40 1.70
CA GLU A 37 32.41 9.39 2.95
C GLU A 37 30.90 9.61 2.72
N ALA A 38 30.54 10.48 1.77
CA ALA A 38 29.13 10.69 1.39
C ALA A 38 28.47 9.41 0.86
N ARG A 39 29.21 8.59 0.10
CA ARG A 39 28.74 7.30 -0.45
C ARG A 39 28.71 6.21 0.62
N GLN A 40 29.63 6.23 1.59
CA GLN A 40 29.63 5.32 2.72
C GLN A 40 28.38 5.45 3.60
N ARG A 41 27.72 6.61 3.61
CA ARG A 41 26.45 6.80 4.33
C ARG A 41 25.34 5.85 3.90
N MET A 42 25.41 5.27 2.68
CA MET A 42 24.48 4.25 2.22
C MET A 42 24.61 2.91 2.96
N ALA A 43 25.73 2.70 3.64
CA ALA A 43 25.95 1.53 4.50
C ALA A 43 25.46 1.74 5.95
N ARG A 44 24.92 2.92 6.29
CA ARG A 44 24.45 3.19 7.65
C ARG A 44 23.10 2.56 7.89
N MET A 45 23.00 1.77 8.95
CA MET A 45 21.74 1.15 9.38
C MET A 45 21.71 0.94 10.90
N PRO A 46 20.53 0.65 11.47
CA PRO A 46 20.42 0.31 12.88
C PRO A 46 21.22 -0.92 13.24
N GLN A 47 21.89 -0.91 14.38
CA GLN A 47 22.60 -2.09 14.88
C GLN A 47 21.65 -3.28 15.01
N GLY A 48 22.06 -4.44 14.48
CA GLY A 48 21.26 -5.66 14.49
C GLY A 48 20.21 -5.74 13.36
N ALA A 49 20.16 -4.76 12.45
CA ALA A 49 19.32 -4.84 11.26
C ALA A 49 19.82 -5.93 10.29
N ARG A 50 18.90 -6.54 9.54
CA ARG A 50 19.20 -7.48 8.46
C ARG A 50 19.13 -6.76 7.12
N HIS A 51 19.91 -7.19 6.14
CA HIS A 51 19.91 -6.60 4.81
C HIS A 51 18.67 -6.99 4.00
N ILE A 52 18.18 -6.04 3.20
CA ILE A 52 17.33 -6.30 2.05
C ILE A 52 18.22 -6.18 0.81
N PRO A 53 18.41 -7.28 0.04
CA PRO A 53 19.24 -7.25 -1.16
C PRO A 53 18.74 -6.24 -2.19
N ASN A 54 19.68 -5.55 -2.84
CA ASN A 54 19.38 -4.64 -3.94
C ASN A 54 20.22 -5.04 -5.17
N PRO A 55 19.65 -5.83 -6.08
CA PRO A 55 20.37 -6.29 -7.27
C PRO A 55 20.59 -5.18 -8.31
N VAL A 56 19.88 -4.06 -8.22
CA VAL A 56 19.95 -2.97 -9.21
C VAL A 56 21.12 -2.02 -8.92
N SER A 57 21.26 -1.57 -7.68
CA SER A 57 22.26 -0.54 -7.35
C SER A 57 23.19 -0.93 -6.20
N THR A 58 23.14 -2.15 -5.73
CA THR A 58 24.00 -2.75 -4.68
C THR A 58 23.75 -2.21 -3.28
N ALA A 59 23.41 -0.91 -3.12
CA ALA A 59 23.16 -0.33 -1.80
C ALA A 59 21.97 -1.04 -1.11
N PRO A 60 22.19 -1.83 -0.03
CA PRO A 60 21.14 -2.62 0.58
C PRO A 60 20.12 -1.74 1.30
N GLY A 61 18.88 -2.21 1.38
CA GLY A 61 17.96 -1.79 2.40
C GLY A 61 18.19 -2.54 3.70
N PHE A 62 17.32 -2.32 4.70
CA PHE A 62 17.44 -3.04 5.96
C PHE A 62 16.08 -3.35 6.60
N ILE A 63 16.09 -4.38 7.46
CA ILE A 63 14.95 -4.82 8.25
C ILE A 63 15.36 -4.77 9.72
N ILE A 64 14.53 -4.14 10.55
CA ILE A 64 14.66 -4.21 12.00
C ILE A 64 13.27 -4.42 12.61
N GLY A 65 13.09 -5.46 13.40
CA GLY A 65 11.77 -5.84 13.92
C GLY A 65 10.77 -6.07 12.79
N ASN A 66 9.71 -5.27 12.76
CA ASN A 66 8.66 -5.28 11.74
C ASN A 66 8.78 -4.11 10.74
N VAL A 67 9.87 -3.38 10.73
CA VAL A 67 10.12 -2.24 9.85
C VAL A 67 11.07 -2.64 8.72
N TYR A 68 10.66 -2.38 7.50
CA TYR A 68 11.38 -2.65 6.25
C TYR A 68 11.70 -1.33 5.57
N VAL A 69 12.97 -1.01 5.43
CA VAL A 69 13.43 0.23 4.81
C VAL A 69 14.09 -0.08 3.47
N MET A 70 13.54 0.47 2.41
CA MET A 70 13.94 0.24 1.03
C MET A 70 14.20 1.56 0.31
N ALA A 71 14.88 1.51 -0.84
CA ALA A 71 15.14 2.69 -1.65
C ALA A 71 13.85 3.27 -2.23
N GLY A 72 13.81 4.60 -2.41
CA GLY A 72 12.65 5.31 -2.97
C GLY A 72 12.61 5.35 -4.50
N VAL A 73 13.67 4.92 -5.20
CA VAL A 73 13.68 4.84 -6.68
C VAL A 73 12.81 3.68 -7.13
N PRO A 74 11.77 3.89 -7.98
CA PRO A 74 10.75 2.88 -8.27
C PRO A 74 11.29 1.51 -8.68
N GLN A 75 12.25 1.46 -9.61
CA GLN A 75 12.83 0.20 -10.09
C GLN A 75 13.62 -0.53 -8.98
N VAL A 76 14.37 0.22 -8.15
CA VAL A 76 15.13 -0.32 -7.04
C VAL A 76 14.19 -0.82 -5.94
N PHE A 77 13.16 -0.02 -5.63
CA PHE A 77 12.11 -0.38 -4.67
C PHE A 77 11.43 -1.69 -5.07
N GLN A 78 10.99 -1.81 -6.32
CA GLN A 78 10.32 -3.03 -6.81
C GLN A 78 11.22 -4.26 -6.67
N ALA A 79 12.48 -4.17 -7.09
CA ALA A 79 13.44 -5.27 -6.95
C ALA A 79 13.69 -5.67 -5.49
N MET A 80 13.69 -4.70 -4.57
CA MET A 80 13.79 -4.98 -3.13
C MET A 80 12.52 -5.62 -2.57
N VAL A 81 11.34 -5.14 -2.98
CA VAL A 81 10.04 -5.72 -2.58
C VAL A 81 9.95 -7.17 -3.02
N ASP A 82 10.37 -7.50 -4.24
CA ASP A 82 10.36 -8.87 -4.76
C ASP A 82 11.21 -9.84 -3.90
N ASN A 83 12.29 -9.32 -3.28
CA ASN A 83 13.09 -10.09 -2.32
C ASN A 83 12.43 -10.22 -0.94
N VAL A 84 11.60 -9.26 -0.54
CA VAL A 84 10.97 -9.23 0.79
C VAL A 84 9.67 -10.04 0.81
N LEU A 85 8.82 -9.90 -0.22
CA LEU A 85 7.48 -10.52 -0.26
C LEU A 85 7.46 -12.02 0.07
N PRO A 86 8.37 -12.85 -0.47
CA PRO A 86 8.40 -14.28 -0.15
C PRO A 86 8.72 -14.60 1.31
N THR A 87 9.32 -13.65 2.03
CA THR A 87 9.74 -13.82 3.44
C THR A 87 8.64 -13.40 4.42
N LEU A 88 7.61 -12.71 3.93
CA LEU A 88 6.52 -12.24 4.78
C LEU A 88 5.55 -13.38 5.09
N ARG A 89 5.05 -13.40 6.31
CA ARG A 89 3.91 -14.26 6.64
C ARG A 89 2.67 -13.65 5.99
N SER A 90 2.15 -14.29 4.97
CA SER A 90 0.86 -13.91 4.40
C SER A 90 -0.26 -14.22 5.38
N GLY A 91 -1.15 -13.26 5.61
CA GLY A 91 -2.45 -13.53 6.23
C GLY A 91 -3.38 -14.30 5.26
N ALA A 92 -4.60 -14.60 5.71
CA ALA A 92 -5.62 -15.11 4.80
C ALA A 92 -5.85 -14.12 3.65
N LYS A 93 -5.93 -14.67 2.42
CA LYS A 93 -6.13 -13.86 1.21
C LYS A 93 -7.44 -13.07 1.34
N MET A 94 -7.37 -11.77 1.20
CA MET A 94 -8.55 -10.93 1.13
C MET A 94 -9.14 -11.04 -0.28
N LEU A 95 -10.37 -11.49 -0.36
CA LEU A 95 -11.16 -11.50 -1.59
C LEU A 95 -11.83 -10.14 -1.76
N SER A 96 -12.06 -9.72 -3.01
CA SER A 96 -12.75 -8.47 -3.29
C SER A 96 -13.66 -8.60 -4.50
N ARG A 97 -14.78 -7.87 -4.46
CA ARG A 97 -15.73 -7.72 -5.58
C ARG A 97 -16.10 -6.26 -5.74
N ALA A 98 -15.97 -5.75 -6.95
CA ALA A 98 -16.42 -4.41 -7.31
C ALA A 98 -17.88 -4.48 -7.78
N VAL A 99 -18.71 -3.57 -7.30
CA VAL A 99 -20.11 -3.37 -7.69
C VAL A 99 -20.22 -1.94 -8.23
N PRO A 100 -20.51 -1.75 -9.52
CA PRO A 100 -20.69 -0.43 -10.08
C PRO A 100 -21.99 0.20 -9.55
N CYS A 101 -21.93 1.48 -9.20
CA CYS A 101 -23.05 2.24 -8.70
C CYS A 101 -23.18 3.55 -9.50
N PRO A 102 -24.31 3.80 -10.16
CA PRO A 102 -24.51 4.99 -10.99
C PRO A 102 -24.76 6.27 -10.18
N TYR A 103 -24.78 6.17 -8.85
CA TYR A 103 -25.07 7.29 -7.94
C TYR A 103 -23.78 7.85 -7.33
N GLY A 104 -23.83 9.12 -6.91
CA GLY A 104 -22.78 9.75 -6.13
C GLY A 104 -22.68 9.19 -4.71
N GLU A 105 -21.50 9.29 -4.11
CA GLU A 105 -21.27 8.78 -2.75
C GLU A 105 -22.21 9.40 -1.71
N GLY A 106 -22.52 10.69 -1.85
CA GLY A 106 -23.44 11.40 -0.95
C GLY A 106 -24.87 10.83 -0.94
N ASP A 107 -25.30 10.24 -2.06
CA ASP A 107 -26.65 9.69 -2.20
C ASP A 107 -26.80 8.32 -1.54
N ILE A 108 -25.72 7.57 -1.46
CA ILE A 108 -25.73 6.17 -1.01
C ILE A 108 -25.13 5.95 0.38
N GLY A 109 -24.43 6.95 0.94
CA GLY A 109 -23.59 6.79 2.14
C GLY A 109 -24.34 6.18 3.34
N THR A 110 -25.53 6.67 3.65
CA THR A 110 -26.34 6.16 4.78
C THR A 110 -26.79 4.72 4.55
N LEU A 111 -27.22 4.39 3.32
CA LEU A 111 -27.68 3.05 2.96
C LEU A 111 -26.51 2.07 2.93
N LEU A 112 -25.38 2.49 2.40
CA LEU A 112 -24.17 1.68 2.38
C LEU A 112 -23.64 1.38 3.79
N ALA A 113 -23.73 2.36 4.69
CA ALA A 113 -23.40 2.15 6.11
C ALA A 113 -24.33 1.13 6.79
N ALA A 114 -25.60 1.08 6.41
CA ALA A 114 -26.55 0.07 6.90
C ALA A 114 -26.16 -1.33 6.39
N VAL A 115 -25.79 -1.47 5.12
CA VAL A 115 -25.28 -2.75 4.56
C VAL A 115 -24.01 -3.17 5.27
N GLN A 116 -23.04 -2.26 5.48
CA GLN A 116 -21.81 -2.57 6.22
C GLN A 116 -22.09 -3.06 7.64
N LYS A 117 -23.07 -2.44 8.31
CA LYS A 117 -23.46 -2.85 9.68
C LYS A 117 -24.10 -4.24 9.71
N ALA A 118 -24.83 -4.61 8.66
CA ALA A 118 -25.43 -5.94 8.53
C ALA A 118 -24.41 -7.04 8.20
N HIS A 119 -23.27 -6.68 7.62
CA HIS A 119 -22.19 -7.58 7.21
C HIS A 119 -20.85 -7.21 7.91
N PRO A 120 -20.74 -7.35 9.24
CA PRO A 120 -19.58 -6.88 10.01
C PRO A 120 -18.27 -7.64 9.68
N GLU A 121 -18.35 -8.84 9.11
CA GLU A 121 -17.23 -9.66 8.66
C GLU A 121 -16.63 -9.19 7.34
N THR A 122 -17.24 -8.19 6.69
CA THR A 122 -16.78 -7.59 5.43
C THR A 122 -16.24 -6.19 5.64
N SER A 123 -15.56 -5.67 4.63
CA SER A 123 -15.16 -4.27 4.54
C SER A 123 -15.69 -3.71 3.22
N ILE A 124 -16.56 -2.72 3.30
CA ILE A 124 -17.17 -2.07 2.14
C ILE A 124 -16.59 -0.67 2.00
N GLY A 125 -15.97 -0.38 0.85
CA GLY A 125 -15.43 0.95 0.52
C GLY A 125 -16.11 1.53 -0.71
N SER A 126 -16.34 2.84 -0.71
CA SER A 126 -16.85 3.61 -1.85
C SER A 126 -15.70 4.38 -2.51
N TYR A 127 -15.66 4.38 -3.83
CA TYR A 127 -14.66 5.03 -4.64
C TYR A 127 -15.34 5.90 -5.68
N PRO A 128 -15.50 7.21 -5.43
CA PRO A 128 -16.12 8.13 -6.36
C PRO A 128 -15.37 8.19 -7.69
N LYS A 129 -16.11 8.23 -8.79
CA LYS A 129 -15.59 8.39 -10.15
C LYS A 129 -16.30 9.56 -10.83
N TYR A 130 -15.56 10.29 -11.63
CA TYR A 130 -16.08 11.36 -12.48
C TYR A 130 -15.57 11.17 -13.90
N ASP A 131 -16.48 11.08 -14.87
CA ASP A 131 -16.16 10.83 -16.28
C ASP A 131 -16.08 12.11 -17.13
N GLY A 132 -16.17 13.27 -16.50
CA GLY A 132 -16.25 14.58 -17.16
C GLY A 132 -17.69 15.10 -17.31
N GLN A 133 -18.71 14.26 -17.07
CA GLN A 133 -20.12 14.62 -17.19
C GLN A 133 -20.95 14.18 -15.98
N ARG A 134 -20.64 13.01 -15.42
CA ARG A 134 -21.42 12.42 -14.31
C ARG A 134 -20.54 11.87 -13.21
N PHE A 135 -21.01 12.02 -11.99
CA PHE A 135 -20.46 11.31 -10.86
C PHE A 135 -21.10 9.91 -10.77
N SER A 136 -20.27 8.94 -10.50
CA SER A 136 -20.63 7.57 -10.18
C SER A 136 -19.77 7.07 -9.03
N THR A 137 -20.07 5.90 -8.51
CA THR A 137 -19.26 5.31 -7.43
C THR A 137 -18.97 3.85 -7.77
N GLU A 138 -17.76 3.41 -7.54
CA GLU A 138 -17.46 1.99 -7.51
C GLU A 138 -17.43 1.54 -6.06
N ILE A 139 -18.30 0.59 -5.71
CA ILE A 139 -18.34 0.04 -4.36
C ILE A 139 -17.52 -1.24 -4.37
N VAL A 140 -16.53 -1.33 -3.48
CA VAL A 140 -15.67 -2.52 -3.37
C VAL A 140 -15.94 -3.21 -2.04
N VAL A 141 -16.51 -4.39 -2.13
CA VAL A 141 -16.72 -5.30 -0.99
C VAL A 141 -15.50 -6.20 -0.84
N ARG A 142 -14.99 -6.33 0.38
CA ARG A 142 -13.86 -7.20 0.72
C ARG A 142 -14.25 -8.14 1.86
N ALA A 143 -13.87 -9.41 1.75
CA ALA A 143 -14.05 -10.40 2.81
C ALA A 143 -12.96 -11.47 2.73
N ARG A 144 -12.78 -12.22 3.80
CA ARG A 144 -11.89 -13.40 3.81
C ARG A 144 -12.59 -14.65 3.31
N GLU A 145 -13.89 -14.76 3.60
CA GLU A 145 -14.70 -15.91 3.25
C GLU A 145 -15.51 -15.61 1.97
N PRO A 146 -15.52 -16.52 0.98
CA PRO A 146 -16.26 -16.34 -0.27
C PRO A 146 -17.75 -16.10 -0.05
N GLN A 147 -18.37 -16.82 0.86
CA GLN A 147 -19.80 -16.69 1.14
C GLN A 147 -20.13 -15.29 1.67
N ALA A 148 -19.37 -14.79 2.65
CA ALA A 148 -19.56 -13.43 3.18
C ALA A 148 -19.39 -12.36 2.10
N LEU A 149 -18.41 -12.56 1.19
CA LEU A 149 -18.21 -11.66 0.06
C LEU A 149 -19.45 -11.63 -0.86
N ASP A 150 -19.98 -12.82 -1.20
CA ASP A 150 -21.09 -12.96 -2.11
C ASP A 150 -22.40 -12.37 -1.53
N GLU A 151 -22.68 -12.64 -0.26
CA GLU A 151 -23.85 -12.13 0.46
C GLU A 151 -23.81 -10.61 0.56
N ALA A 152 -22.67 -10.03 0.97
CA ALA A 152 -22.56 -8.57 1.08
C ALA A 152 -22.58 -7.89 -0.28
N ALA A 153 -21.92 -8.45 -1.30
CA ALA A 153 -21.96 -7.89 -2.65
C ALA A 153 -23.39 -7.93 -3.26
N LYS A 154 -24.15 -8.99 -2.98
CA LYS A 154 -25.56 -9.10 -3.34
C LYS A 154 -26.40 -8.03 -2.62
N ALA A 155 -26.22 -7.87 -1.31
CA ALA A 155 -26.91 -6.85 -0.53
C ALA A 155 -26.63 -5.42 -1.05
N VAL A 156 -25.37 -5.13 -1.45
CA VAL A 156 -25.02 -3.86 -2.11
C VAL A 156 -25.75 -3.71 -3.44
N ALA A 157 -25.79 -4.74 -4.27
CA ALA A 157 -26.49 -4.69 -5.57
C ALA A 157 -28.02 -4.50 -5.39
N GLU A 158 -28.63 -5.16 -4.43
CA GLU A 158 -30.04 -5.00 -4.08
C GLU A 158 -30.35 -3.59 -3.55
N MET A 159 -29.47 -3.06 -2.69
CA MET A 159 -29.56 -1.67 -2.22
C MET A 159 -29.54 -0.69 -3.40
N ILE A 160 -28.60 -0.84 -4.34
CA ILE A 160 -28.52 0.02 -5.53
C ILE A 160 -29.78 -0.11 -6.37
N ALA A 161 -30.28 -1.31 -6.61
CA ALA A 161 -31.49 -1.56 -7.40
C ALA A 161 -32.75 -0.99 -6.76
N SER A 162 -32.80 -0.84 -5.44
CA SER A 162 -33.90 -0.26 -4.70
C SER A 162 -33.97 1.27 -4.80
N LEU A 163 -32.90 1.92 -5.28
CA LEU A 163 -32.84 3.37 -5.43
C LEU A 163 -33.59 3.81 -6.69
N ASP A 164 -34.49 4.76 -6.51
CA ASP A 164 -35.27 5.34 -7.61
C ASP A 164 -34.52 6.57 -8.15
N LEU A 165 -34.00 6.47 -9.37
CA LEU A 165 -33.34 7.57 -10.08
C LEU A 165 -34.16 8.87 -10.12
N ALA A 166 -35.48 8.77 -10.13
CA ALA A 166 -36.37 9.93 -10.18
C ALA A 166 -36.42 10.72 -8.86
N LYS A 167 -36.00 10.11 -7.74
CA LYS A 167 -35.99 10.74 -6.40
C LYS A 167 -34.64 11.30 -6.01
N ILE A 168 -33.58 10.91 -6.72
CA ILE A 168 -32.22 11.43 -6.49
C ILE A 168 -32.09 12.69 -7.35
N LYS A 169 -32.00 13.85 -6.70
CA LYS A 169 -31.71 15.12 -7.40
C LYS A 169 -30.41 14.99 -8.16
N PRO A 170 -30.35 15.33 -9.47
CA PRO A 170 -29.10 15.40 -10.17
C PRO A 170 -28.20 16.38 -9.43
N ASN A 171 -26.96 15.95 -9.16
CA ASN A 171 -25.96 16.83 -8.57
C ASN A 171 -25.82 18.05 -9.48
N PRO A 172 -25.89 19.30 -8.96
CA PRO A 172 -25.81 20.48 -9.81
C PRO A 172 -24.51 20.39 -10.60
N THR A 173 -24.63 20.48 -11.92
CA THR A 173 -23.52 20.65 -12.84
C THR A 173 -22.63 21.77 -12.32
N ALA A 174 -21.33 21.55 -12.28
CA ALA A 174 -20.33 22.57 -12.01
C ALA A 174 -20.30 23.54 -13.22
N ASP A 175 -21.33 24.39 -13.31
CA ASP A 175 -21.35 25.57 -14.13
C ASP A 175 -21.33 26.78 -13.16
N ALA A 176 -20.13 27.22 -12.86
CA ALA A 176 -19.79 28.59 -12.48
C ALA A 176 -18.26 28.78 -12.58
#